data_eaa7a5892ef70e2643399fa0ec610e82
#
_entry.id   eaa7a5892ef70e2643399fa0ec610e82
#
_cell.length_a   1.000
_cell.length_b   1.000
_cell.length_c   1.000
_cell.angle_alpha   90.00
_cell.angle_beta   90.00
_cell.angle_gamma   90.00
#
_symmetry.space_group_name_H-M   'P 1'
#
loop_
_entity.id
_entity.type
_entity.pdbx_description
1 polymer ?
#
loop_
_entity_poly.entity_id
_entity_poly.type
_entity_poly.pdbx_seq_one_letter_code
_entity_poly.pdbx_strand_id
1 'polypeptide(L)'
;LENLLKYKQHWILFRGLFFAAQAEGDSAAMRRYGASAFLAGGEFKAKVNFMVQFAQALENMGGYEKMAYFHYLLAKRVRMDQHWKVKAELLAKTDSYAFPEPDRQELMDGLHGFWMDEKHAGQTRHKGTIEKILPGSKAGFLREYGGNQYYFRTASLYRVRPEEGEKVTFYVEDFFETGKEKPAHRAVDIEPVLLYDKK
;
A
#
# COMPACT_ATOMS: atom_id res chain seq x y z
N LEU A 1 17.67 -6.41 -6.18
CA LEU A 1 16.74 -5.50 -5.47
C LEU A 1 15.94 -6.23 -4.38
N GLU A 2 15.42 -7.43 -4.65
CA GLU A 2 14.63 -8.22 -3.66
C GLU A 2 15.40 -8.48 -2.37
N ASN A 3 16.69 -8.79 -2.45
CA ASN A 3 17.51 -8.95 -1.26
C ASN A 3 17.59 -7.70 -0.39
N LEU A 4 17.49 -6.51 -0.98
CA LEU A 4 17.47 -5.25 -0.21
C LEU A 4 16.14 -5.03 0.51
N LEU A 5 15.01 -5.56 0.01
CA LEU A 5 13.72 -5.45 0.66
C LEU A 5 13.66 -6.16 2.02
N LYS A 6 14.47 -7.19 2.22
CA LYS A 6 14.59 -7.87 3.52
C LYS A 6 15.01 -6.94 4.65
N TYR A 7 15.77 -5.88 4.30
CA TYR A 7 16.33 -4.92 5.26
C TYR A 7 15.67 -3.55 5.20
N LYS A 8 15.18 -3.14 4.01
CA LYS A 8 14.64 -1.79 3.81
C LYS A 8 13.48 -1.82 2.81
N GLN A 9 12.28 -1.61 3.33
CA GLN A 9 11.09 -1.44 2.50
C GLN A 9 10.92 0.05 2.19
N HIS A 10 11.34 0.46 1.00
CA HIS A 10 11.24 1.84 0.52
C HIS A 10 10.62 1.87 -0.87
N TRP A 11 9.71 2.82 -1.11
CA TRP A 11 8.94 2.89 -2.35
C TRP A 11 9.79 2.92 -3.63
N ILE A 12 11.01 3.50 -3.58
CA ILE A 12 11.95 3.52 -4.73
C ILE A 12 12.41 2.11 -5.11
N LEU A 13 12.62 1.23 -4.13
CA LEU A 13 13.01 -0.16 -4.39
C LEU A 13 11.87 -0.92 -5.06
N PHE A 14 10.65 -0.77 -4.57
CA PHE A 14 9.46 -1.36 -5.18
C PHE A 14 9.20 -0.82 -6.59
N ARG A 15 9.38 0.49 -6.80
CA ARG A 15 9.33 1.07 -8.14
C ARG A 15 10.36 0.45 -9.07
N GLY A 16 11.59 0.20 -8.60
CA GLY A 16 12.62 -0.49 -9.40
C GLY A 16 12.21 -1.90 -9.78
N LEU A 17 11.64 -2.66 -8.85
CA LEU A 17 11.11 -4.01 -9.10
C LEU A 17 9.90 -3.99 -10.04
N PHE A 18 9.03 -2.98 -9.93
CA PHE A 18 7.94 -2.78 -10.87
C PHE A 18 8.43 -2.67 -12.31
N PHE A 19 9.47 -1.86 -12.58
CA PHE A 19 10.02 -1.74 -13.92
C PHE A 19 10.74 -3.01 -14.40
N ALA A 20 11.38 -3.75 -13.49
CA ALA A 20 11.97 -5.06 -13.84
C ALA A 20 10.86 -6.04 -14.26
N ALA A 21 9.79 -6.17 -13.46
CA ALA A 21 8.65 -7.00 -13.79
C ALA A 21 7.95 -6.58 -15.11
N GLN A 22 7.89 -5.27 -15.37
CA GLN A 22 7.38 -4.73 -16.64
C GLN A 22 8.23 -5.17 -17.84
N ALA A 23 9.54 -5.13 -17.71
CA ALA A 23 10.45 -5.59 -18.76
C ALA A 23 10.37 -7.10 -19.01
N GLU A 24 10.05 -7.88 -17.97
CA GLU A 24 9.86 -9.33 -18.03
C GLU A 24 8.44 -9.74 -18.49
N GLY A 25 7.50 -8.80 -18.56
CA GLY A 25 6.09 -9.06 -18.91
C GLY A 25 5.30 -9.73 -17.78
N ASP A 26 5.81 -9.73 -16.56
CA ASP A 26 5.12 -10.30 -15.38
C ASP A 26 4.11 -9.31 -14.81
N SER A 27 2.88 -9.39 -15.32
CA SER A 27 1.78 -8.52 -14.92
C SER A 27 1.40 -8.67 -13.43
N ALA A 28 1.53 -9.84 -12.85
CA ALA A 28 1.20 -10.08 -11.44
C ALA A 28 2.25 -9.44 -10.52
N ALA A 29 3.54 -9.64 -10.81
CA ALA A 29 4.62 -9.00 -10.08
C ALA A 29 4.57 -7.46 -10.24
N MET A 30 4.23 -6.98 -11.44
CA MET A 30 4.06 -5.55 -11.73
C MET A 30 3.01 -4.90 -10.83
N ARG A 31 1.81 -5.51 -10.71
CA ARG A 31 0.74 -5.02 -9.83
C ARG A 31 1.18 -5.08 -8.36
N ARG A 32 1.73 -6.20 -7.92
CA ARG A 32 2.21 -6.39 -6.54
C ARG A 32 3.26 -5.35 -6.15
N TYR A 33 4.28 -5.13 -6.98
CA TYR A 33 5.34 -4.14 -6.68
C TYR A 33 4.85 -2.71 -6.80
N GLY A 34 3.97 -2.42 -7.77
CA GLY A 34 3.31 -1.13 -7.90
C GLY A 34 2.51 -0.76 -6.65
N ALA A 35 1.64 -1.66 -6.20
CA ALA A 35 0.87 -1.51 -4.96
C ALA A 35 1.77 -1.34 -3.73
N SER A 36 2.79 -2.18 -3.60
CA SER A 36 3.77 -2.10 -2.50
C SER A 36 4.50 -0.75 -2.46
N ALA A 37 4.78 -0.14 -3.62
CA ALA A 37 5.40 1.16 -3.67
C ALA A 37 4.52 2.29 -3.09
N PHE A 38 3.18 2.18 -3.22
CA PHE A 38 2.27 3.15 -2.62
C PHE A 38 2.09 2.93 -1.11
N LEU A 39 2.06 1.68 -0.66
CA LEU A 39 1.93 1.32 0.75
C LEU A 39 3.23 1.54 1.54
N ALA A 40 4.39 1.52 0.90
CA ALA A 40 5.72 1.65 1.53
C ALA A 40 6.07 3.06 2.02
N GLY A 41 5.13 3.82 2.49
CA GLY A 41 5.38 5.16 3.06
C GLY A 41 5.95 6.18 2.06
N GLY A 42 6.28 7.37 2.54
CA GLY A 42 6.72 8.50 1.72
C GLY A 42 5.57 9.33 1.16
N GLU A 43 5.83 10.60 0.92
CA GLU A 43 4.82 11.56 0.48
C GLU A 43 4.37 11.30 -0.96
N PHE A 44 3.07 11.43 -1.23
CA PHE A 44 2.51 11.25 -2.57
C PHE A 44 3.10 12.21 -3.60
N LYS A 45 3.50 13.41 -3.20
CA LYS A 45 4.16 14.35 -4.13
C LYS A 45 5.44 13.77 -4.76
N ALA A 46 6.19 12.94 -4.04
CA ALA A 46 7.36 12.27 -4.57
C ALA A 46 7.02 11.14 -5.56
N LYS A 47 5.79 10.61 -5.50
CA LYS A 47 5.32 9.48 -6.31
C LYS A 47 4.47 9.87 -7.52
N VAL A 48 4.21 11.16 -7.77
CA VAL A 48 3.26 11.64 -8.81
C VAL A 48 3.56 11.07 -10.19
N ASN A 49 4.82 11.07 -10.61
CA ASN A 49 5.18 10.50 -11.91
C ASN A 49 4.99 8.98 -11.94
N PHE A 50 5.23 8.31 -10.82
CA PHE A 50 5.00 6.87 -10.71
C PHE A 50 3.51 6.52 -10.72
N MET A 51 2.62 7.36 -10.16
CA MET A 51 1.16 7.20 -10.27
C MET A 51 0.73 7.11 -11.73
N VAL A 52 1.23 8.03 -12.57
CA VAL A 52 0.92 8.04 -14.01
C VAL A 52 1.46 6.79 -14.70
N GLN A 53 2.70 6.38 -14.40
CA GLN A 53 3.32 5.19 -15.00
C GLN A 53 2.58 3.91 -14.60
N PHE A 54 2.16 3.81 -13.34
CA PHE A 54 1.40 2.65 -12.86
C PHE A 54 0.00 2.61 -13.46
N ALA A 55 -0.69 3.77 -13.59
CA ALA A 55 -1.97 3.88 -14.27
C ALA A 55 -1.87 3.39 -15.73
N GLN A 56 -0.85 3.82 -16.47
CA GLN A 56 -0.60 3.37 -17.85
C GLN A 56 -0.39 1.85 -17.93
N ALA A 57 0.35 1.29 -16.97
CA ALA A 57 0.54 -0.16 -16.92
C ALA A 57 -0.77 -0.90 -16.67
N LEU A 58 -1.62 -0.41 -15.75
CA LEU A 58 -2.94 -0.98 -15.48
C LEU A 58 -3.87 -0.91 -16.69
N GLU A 59 -3.88 0.21 -17.44
CA GLU A 59 -4.61 0.33 -18.71
C GLU A 59 -4.17 -0.74 -19.72
N ASN A 60 -2.86 -0.93 -19.88
CA ASN A 60 -2.31 -1.87 -20.85
C ASN A 60 -2.62 -3.34 -20.50
N MET A 61 -2.87 -3.65 -19.23
CA MET A 61 -3.26 -5.00 -18.80
C MET A 61 -4.73 -5.32 -19.10
N GLY A 62 -5.61 -4.28 -19.17
CA GLY A 62 -7.06 -4.45 -19.25
C GLY A 62 -7.69 -4.96 -17.94
N GLY A 63 -8.97 -4.63 -17.75
CA GLY A 63 -9.71 -5.03 -16.55
C GLY A 63 -9.41 -4.20 -15.29
N TYR A 64 -8.55 -3.19 -15.39
CA TYR A 64 -8.16 -2.31 -14.29
C TYR A 64 -8.47 -0.84 -14.57
N GLU A 65 -9.38 -0.55 -15.48
CA GLU A 65 -9.66 0.80 -16.00
C GLU A 65 -10.05 1.77 -14.88
N LYS A 66 -10.88 1.33 -13.93
CA LYS A 66 -11.26 2.14 -12.76
C LYS A 66 -10.06 2.47 -11.89
N MET A 67 -9.16 1.52 -11.67
CA MET A 67 -7.97 1.74 -10.85
C MET A 67 -6.94 2.60 -11.57
N ALA A 68 -6.78 2.46 -12.89
CA ALA A 68 -5.98 3.38 -13.72
C ALA A 68 -6.50 4.81 -13.61
N TYR A 69 -7.80 5.01 -13.80
CA TYR A 69 -8.46 6.31 -13.62
C TYR A 69 -8.20 6.91 -12.21
N PHE A 70 -8.35 6.11 -11.16
CA PHE A 70 -8.11 6.57 -9.80
C PHE A 70 -6.66 7.02 -9.57
N HIS A 71 -5.67 6.33 -10.14
CA HIS A 71 -4.27 6.77 -10.07
C HIS A 71 -4.01 8.07 -10.85
N TYR A 72 -4.64 8.25 -12.02
CA TYR A 72 -4.57 9.52 -12.76
C TYR A 72 -5.22 10.67 -11.97
N LEU A 73 -6.39 10.43 -11.37
CA LEU A 73 -7.03 11.42 -10.50
C LEU A 73 -6.18 11.77 -9.28
N LEU A 74 -5.57 10.79 -8.62
CA LEU A 74 -4.67 11.05 -7.50
C LEU A 74 -3.48 11.91 -7.95
N ALA A 75 -2.86 11.58 -9.10
CA ALA A 75 -1.77 12.39 -9.66
C ALA A 75 -2.20 13.82 -9.99
N LYS A 76 -3.40 14.01 -10.57
CA LYS A 76 -4.01 15.33 -10.84
C LYS A 76 -4.21 16.10 -9.55
N ARG A 77 -4.86 15.51 -8.54
CA ARG A 77 -5.15 16.16 -7.25
C ARG A 77 -3.87 16.54 -6.50
N VAL A 78 -2.87 15.65 -6.44
CA VAL A 78 -1.58 15.98 -5.81
C VAL A 78 -0.91 17.16 -6.51
N ARG A 79 -0.93 17.25 -7.85
CA ARG A 79 -0.39 18.39 -8.56
C ARG A 79 -1.12 19.68 -8.22
N MET A 80 -2.46 19.63 -8.14
CA MET A 80 -3.28 20.79 -7.76
C MET A 80 -3.00 21.23 -6.32
N ASP A 81 -2.94 20.30 -5.37
CA ASP A 81 -2.63 20.56 -3.96
C ASP A 81 -1.23 21.21 -3.78
N GLN A 82 -0.27 20.84 -4.64
CA GLN A 82 1.08 21.40 -4.65
C GLN A 82 1.23 22.65 -5.53
N HIS A 83 0.15 23.18 -6.11
CA HIS A 83 0.16 24.27 -7.08
C HIS A 83 1.07 24.03 -8.29
N TRP A 84 1.27 22.77 -8.67
CA TRP A 84 2.04 22.39 -9.85
C TRP A 84 1.16 22.41 -11.09
N LYS A 85 1.75 22.77 -12.23
CA LYS A 85 1.04 22.70 -13.52
C LYS A 85 0.57 21.26 -13.79
N VAL A 86 -0.73 21.07 -13.99
CA VAL A 86 -1.28 19.81 -14.48
C VAL A 86 -1.01 19.73 -15.99
N LYS A 87 -0.36 18.63 -16.42
CA LYS A 87 -0.03 18.42 -17.83
C LYS A 87 -1.30 18.14 -18.65
N ALA A 88 -1.35 18.62 -19.89
CA ALA A 88 -2.48 18.42 -20.78
C ALA A 88 -2.81 16.93 -21.01
N GLU A 89 -1.76 16.08 -21.11
CA GLU A 89 -1.95 14.64 -21.28
C GLU A 89 -2.66 14.00 -20.07
N LEU A 90 -2.34 14.46 -18.84
CA LEU A 90 -2.98 13.96 -17.62
C LEU A 90 -4.45 14.40 -17.53
N LEU A 91 -4.76 15.64 -17.97
CA LEU A 91 -6.14 16.10 -18.06
C LEU A 91 -6.92 15.27 -19.10
N ALA A 92 -6.38 15.12 -20.31
CA ALA A 92 -7.00 14.31 -21.34
C ALA A 92 -7.25 12.86 -20.88
N LYS A 93 -6.31 12.27 -20.13
CA LYS A 93 -6.49 10.94 -19.54
C LYS A 93 -7.63 10.92 -18.52
N THR A 94 -7.68 11.85 -17.57
CA THR A 94 -8.80 11.89 -16.60
C THR A 94 -10.15 12.12 -17.26
N ASP A 95 -10.20 12.92 -18.31
CA ASP A 95 -11.44 13.27 -19.01
C ASP A 95 -11.92 12.17 -19.98
N SER A 96 -11.05 11.21 -20.35
CA SER A 96 -11.39 10.11 -21.25
C SER A 96 -12.21 9.00 -20.59
N TYR A 97 -12.29 8.96 -19.28
CA TYR A 97 -13.03 7.94 -18.54
C TYR A 97 -14.47 8.38 -18.26
N ALA A 98 -15.41 7.45 -18.43
CA ALA A 98 -16.84 7.65 -18.12
C ALA A 98 -17.19 7.36 -16.65
N PHE A 99 -16.21 7.24 -15.76
CA PHE A 99 -16.48 7.04 -14.35
C PHE A 99 -16.82 8.36 -13.65
N PRO A 100 -17.75 8.36 -12.68
CA PRO A 100 -17.98 9.54 -11.86
C PRO A 100 -16.71 9.88 -11.07
N GLU A 101 -16.43 11.18 -10.94
CA GLU A 101 -15.30 11.62 -10.13
C GLU A 101 -15.61 11.38 -8.65
N PRO A 102 -14.84 10.49 -7.96
CA PRO A 102 -15.07 10.20 -6.54
C PRO A 102 -14.68 11.41 -5.68
N ASP A 103 -15.23 11.50 -4.47
CA ASP A 103 -14.67 12.40 -3.50
C ASP A 103 -13.24 11.96 -3.06
N ARG A 104 -12.59 12.76 -2.19
CA ARG A 104 -11.20 12.47 -1.77
C ARG A 104 -11.12 11.19 -0.93
N GLN A 105 -12.13 10.96 -0.10
CA GLN A 105 -12.18 9.81 0.79
C GLN A 105 -12.42 8.53 -0.01
N GLU A 106 -13.41 8.53 -0.90
CA GLU A 106 -13.74 7.42 -1.77
C GLU A 106 -12.56 7.05 -2.68
N LEU A 107 -11.85 8.05 -3.25
CA LEU A 107 -10.65 7.83 -4.05
C LEU A 107 -9.57 7.10 -3.25
N MET A 108 -9.28 7.58 -2.05
CA MET A 108 -8.22 7.01 -1.22
C MET A 108 -8.58 5.63 -0.69
N ASP A 109 -9.84 5.40 -0.32
CA ASP A 109 -10.30 4.08 0.13
C ASP A 109 -10.26 3.05 -0.99
N GLY A 110 -10.70 3.44 -2.19
CA GLY A 110 -10.65 2.57 -3.36
C GLY A 110 -9.21 2.20 -3.75
N LEU A 111 -8.31 3.17 -3.76
CA LEU A 111 -6.89 2.92 -4.05
C LEU A 111 -6.21 2.10 -2.96
N HIS A 112 -6.44 2.43 -1.69
CA HIS A 112 -5.85 1.67 -0.57
C HIS A 112 -6.30 0.21 -0.60
N GLY A 113 -7.61 -0.04 -0.77
CA GLY A 113 -8.13 -1.39 -0.89
C GLY A 113 -7.48 -2.17 -2.04
N PHE A 114 -7.36 -1.54 -3.21
CA PHE A 114 -6.69 -2.13 -4.37
C PHE A 114 -5.21 -2.45 -4.07
N TRP A 115 -4.46 -1.51 -3.47
CA TRP A 115 -3.06 -1.75 -3.14
C TRP A 115 -2.88 -2.88 -2.13
N MET A 116 -3.79 -2.99 -1.16
CA MET A 116 -3.77 -4.07 -0.17
C MET A 116 -4.04 -5.43 -0.82
N ASP A 117 -5.06 -5.50 -1.68
CA ASP A 117 -5.44 -6.73 -2.38
C ASP A 117 -4.31 -7.23 -3.31
N GLU A 118 -3.65 -6.32 -4.06
CA GLU A 118 -2.55 -6.68 -4.96
C GLU A 118 -1.24 -7.00 -4.22
N LYS A 119 -0.90 -6.25 -3.17
CA LYS A 119 0.31 -6.52 -2.36
C LYS A 119 0.24 -7.88 -1.69
N HIS A 120 -0.93 -8.23 -1.16
CA HIS A 120 -1.13 -9.42 -0.34
C HIS A 120 -1.91 -10.53 -1.06
N ALA A 121 -1.93 -10.52 -2.40
CA ALA A 121 -2.60 -11.54 -3.17
C ALA A 121 -2.12 -12.95 -2.76
N GLY A 122 -3.06 -13.82 -2.36
CA GLY A 122 -2.77 -15.18 -1.92
C GLY A 122 -2.23 -15.32 -0.47
N GLN A 123 -2.10 -14.21 0.28
CA GLN A 123 -1.72 -14.26 1.69
C GLN A 123 -2.94 -14.34 2.62
N THR A 124 -2.74 -14.96 3.77
CA THR A 124 -3.78 -15.02 4.80
C THR A 124 -3.83 -13.71 5.58
N ARG A 125 -5.03 -13.14 5.72
CA ARG A 125 -5.27 -12.00 6.59
C ARG A 125 -5.66 -12.48 7.99
N HIS A 126 -4.93 -12.03 8.98
CA HIS A 126 -5.10 -12.40 10.38
C HIS A 126 -6.00 -11.40 11.12
N LYS A 127 -6.62 -11.84 12.22
CA LYS A 127 -7.39 -10.97 13.13
C LYS A 127 -6.79 -11.05 14.54
N GLY A 128 -6.79 -9.93 15.25
CA GLY A 128 -6.24 -9.86 16.60
C GLY A 128 -6.57 -8.56 17.31
N THR A 129 -5.85 -8.32 18.40
CA THR A 129 -6.02 -7.14 19.26
C THR A 129 -4.68 -6.53 19.57
N ILE A 130 -4.58 -5.20 19.58
CA ILE A 130 -3.38 -4.50 20.07
C ILE A 130 -3.26 -4.78 21.55
N GLU A 131 -2.20 -5.46 21.95
CA GLU A 131 -1.97 -5.90 23.32
C GLU A 131 -1.17 -4.88 24.12
N LYS A 132 -0.19 -4.24 23.47
CA LYS A 132 0.71 -3.30 24.14
C LYS A 132 1.28 -2.29 23.17
N ILE A 133 1.32 -1.03 23.60
CA ILE A 133 2.07 0.03 22.92
C ILE A 133 3.35 0.31 23.72
N LEU A 134 4.49 0.31 23.03
CA LEU A 134 5.79 0.56 23.66
C LEU A 134 5.99 2.06 23.95
N PRO A 135 6.83 2.40 24.95
CA PRO A 135 7.18 3.78 25.24
C PRO A 135 7.65 4.52 23.99
N GLY A 136 7.14 5.76 23.79
CA GLY A 136 7.41 6.57 22.58
C GLY A 136 6.46 6.31 21.42
N SER A 137 5.46 5.43 21.55
CA SER A 137 4.34 5.22 20.62
C SER A 137 4.76 4.93 19.17
N LYS A 138 5.97 4.41 18.94
CA LYS A 138 6.48 4.08 17.58
C LYS A 138 6.31 2.62 17.20
N ALA A 139 6.02 1.76 18.18
CA ALA A 139 5.89 0.32 18.00
C ALA A 139 5.01 -0.29 19.09
N GLY A 140 4.63 -1.54 18.92
CA GLY A 140 3.84 -2.29 19.88
C GLY A 140 3.84 -3.79 19.59
N PHE A 141 3.01 -4.48 20.33
CA PHE A 141 2.69 -5.89 20.14
C PHE A 141 1.19 -6.04 19.97
N LEU A 142 0.81 -6.89 19.06
CA LEU A 142 -0.57 -7.35 18.90
C LEU A 142 -0.62 -8.86 19.10
N ARG A 143 -1.77 -9.32 19.58
CA ARG A 143 -2.05 -10.76 19.77
C ARG A 143 -3.11 -11.20 18.77
N GLU A 144 -2.76 -12.20 17.99
CA GLU A 144 -3.70 -12.90 17.12
C GLU A 144 -4.73 -13.68 17.95
N TYR A 145 -5.95 -13.83 17.46
CA TYR A 145 -6.97 -14.65 18.15
C TYR A 145 -6.59 -16.13 18.27
N GLY A 146 -5.64 -16.62 17.47
CA GLY A 146 -5.02 -17.94 17.59
C GLY A 146 -3.91 -18.04 18.63
N GLY A 147 -3.56 -16.94 19.32
CA GLY A 147 -2.61 -16.93 20.44
C GLY A 147 -1.20 -16.44 20.11
N ASN A 148 -0.81 -16.29 18.85
CA ASN A 148 0.49 -15.76 18.47
C ASN A 148 0.62 -14.27 18.78
N GLN A 149 1.81 -13.83 19.17
CA GLN A 149 2.13 -12.42 19.39
C GLN A 149 3.06 -11.93 18.29
N TYR A 150 2.74 -10.74 17.74
CA TYR A 150 3.53 -10.13 16.68
C TYR A 150 3.94 -8.72 17.08
N TYR A 151 5.20 -8.39 16.81
CA TYR A 151 5.69 -7.02 16.85
C TYR A 151 5.12 -6.22 15.68
N PHE A 152 4.80 -4.94 15.88
CA PHE A 152 4.44 -4.02 14.80
C PHE A 152 5.03 -2.64 15.02
N ARG A 153 5.15 -1.87 13.93
CA ARG A 153 5.43 -0.43 13.97
C ARG A 153 4.14 0.34 13.82
N THR A 154 3.96 1.43 14.56
CA THR A 154 2.76 2.27 14.45
C THR A 154 2.59 2.89 13.06
N ALA A 155 3.68 3.04 12.29
CA ALA A 155 3.63 3.41 10.88
C ALA A 155 2.92 2.38 9.97
N SER A 156 2.68 1.15 10.45
CA SER A 156 1.91 0.12 9.75
C SER A 156 0.41 0.18 10.05
N LEU A 157 -0.04 1.08 10.92
CA LEU A 157 -1.45 1.29 11.23
C LEU A 157 -2.11 2.19 10.17
N TYR A 158 -3.17 1.71 9.57
CA TYR A 158 -4.02 2.50 8.68
C TYR A 158 -5.38 2.72 9.33
N ARG A 159 -5.69 3.97 9.70
CA ARG A 159 -6.95 4.35 10.39
C ARG A 159 -7.21 3.63 11.71
N VAL A 160 -6.19 3.09 12.31
CA VAL A 160 -6.22 2.48 13.65
C VAL A 160 -5.55 3.43 14.62
N ARG A 161 -6.18 3.66 15.78
CA ARG A 161 -5.52 4.34 16.88
C ARG A 161 -4.53 3.39 17.55
N PRO A 162 -3.32 3.85 17.91
CA PRO A 162 -2.36 3.02 18.61
C PRO A 162 -2.74 2.90 20.11
N GLU A 163 -3.87 2.23 20.37
CA GLU A 163 -4.43 2.07 21.72
C GLU A 163 -4.57 0.56 22.02
N GLU A 164 -4.32 0.19 23.28
CA GLU A 164 -4.48 -1.18 23.75
C GLU A 164 -5.96 -1.58 23.73
N GLY A 165 -6.27 -2.79 23.31
CA GLY A 165 -7.64 -3.29 23.17
C GLY A 165 -8.26 -3.08 21.77
N GLU A 166 -7.63 -2.29 20.87
CA GLU A 166 -8.14 -2.11 19.51
C GLU A 166 -8.12 -3.42 18.73
N LYS A 167 -9.27 -3.75 18.13
CA LYS A 167 -9.44 -4.94 17.28
C LYS A 167 -9.00 -4.64 15.85
N VAL A 168 -8.08 -5.44 15.34
CA VAL A 168 -7.43 -5.20 14.06
C VAL A 168 -7.38 -6.43 13.18
N THR A 169 -7.24 -6.18 11.88
CA THR A 169 -6.81 -7.17 10.90
C THR A 169 -5.43 -6.78 10.40
N PHE A 170 -4.62 -7.76 10.01
CA PHE A 170 -3.23 -7.54 9.64
C PHE A 170 -2.70 -8.67 8.76
N TYR A 171 -1.54 -8.45 8.15
CA TYR A 171 -0.74 -9.48 7.51
C TYR A 171 0.54 -9.71 8.29
N VAL A 172 1.16 -10.87 8.08
CA VAL A 172 2.42 -11.25 8.73
C VAL A 172 3.52 -11.29 7.68
N GLU A 173 4.60 -10.56 7.93
CA GLU A 173 5.79 -10.57 7.10
C GLU A 173 7.01 -11.01 7.88
N ASP A 174 7.90 -11.73 7.19
CA ASP A 174 9.24 -12.01 7.70
C ASP A 174 10.10 -10.75 7.61
N PHE A 175 10.86 -10.46 8.65
CA PHE A 175 11.87 -9.42 8.60
C PHE A 175 13.18 -9.93 9.21
N PHE A 176 14.29 -9.43 8.70
CA PHE A 176 15.61 -9.79 9.19
C PHE A 176 16.16 -8.65 10.05
N GLU A 177 16.46 -8.97 11.31
CA GLU A 177 17.22 -8.06 12.16
C GLU A 177 18.71 -8.17 11.81
N THR A 178 19.39 -7.03 11.79
CA THR A 178 20.85 -7.00 11.54
C THR A 178 21.56 -7.89 12.56
N GLY A 179 22.34 -8.86 12.07
CA GLY A 179 23.08 -9.80 12.91
C GLY A 179 22.33 -11.05 13.37
N LYS A 180 21.07 -11.24 12.93
CA LYS A 180 20.33 -12.49 13.17
C LYS A 180 20.19 -13.31 11.90
N GLU A 181 20.44 -14.61 11.98
CA GLU A 181 20.32 -15.53 10.84
C GLU A 181 18.88 -15.96 10.55
N LYS A 182 18.01 -15.93 11.57
CA LYS A 182 16.59 -16.31 11.42
C LYS A 182 15.71 -15.09 11.27
N PRO A 183 14.71 -15.15 10.36
CA PRO A 183 13.72 -14.11 10.29
C PRO A 183 12.89 -14.06 11.57
N ALA A 184 12.51 -12.88 11.98
CA ALA A 184 11.43 -12.66 12.93
C ALA A 184 10.16 -12.33 12.16
N HIS A 185 8.99 -12.57 12.75
CA HIS A 185 7.70 -12.26 12.18
C HIS A 185 7.18 -10.95 12.74
N ARG A 186 6.63 -10.09 11.87
CA ARG A 186 5.99 -8.84 12.30
C ARG A 186 4.63 -8.68 11.64
N ALA A 187 3.73 -7.99 12.32
CA ALA A 187 2.48 -7.56 11.74
C ALA A 187 2.69 -6.28 10.92
N VAL A 188 2.07 -6.26 9.74
CA VAL A 188 2.11 -5.15 8.79
C VAL A 188 0.72 -4.86 8.23
N ASP A 189 0.55 -3.69 7.64
CA ASP A 189 -0.68 -3.26 6.95
C ASP A 189 -1.93 -3.54 7.82
N ILE A 190 -1.89 -2.93 9.01
CA ILE A 190 -2.84 -3.15 10.09
C ILE A 190 -4.04 -2.20 9.92
N GLU A 191 -5.25 -2.76 9.85
CA GLU A 191 -6.50 -2.02 9.66
C GLU A 191 -7.53 -2.36 10.74
N PRO A 192 -8.53 -1.47 10.99
CA PRO A 192 -9.64 -1.82 11.86
C PRO A 192 -10.47 -2.98 11.29
N VAL A 193 -11.00 -3.85 12.13
CA VAL A 193 -11.88 -4.97 11.72
C VAL A 193 -13.08 -4.47 10.90
N LEU A 194 -13.65 -3.31 11.25
CA LEU A 194 -14.83 -2.74 10.58
C LEU A 194 -14.61 -2.34 9.11
N LEU A 195 -13.37 -2.07 8.67
CA LEU A 195 -13.09 -1.78 7.27
C LEU A 195 -13.09 -3.05 6.41
N TYR A 196 -12.75 -4.17 7.01
CA TYR A 196 -12.66 -5.45 6.32
C TYR A 196 -14.03 -6.13 6.15
N ASP A 197 -14.91 -6.03 7.16
CA ASP A 197 -16.21 -6.72 7.17
C ASP A 197 -17.28 -6.03 6.26
N LYS A 198 -16.91 -4.92 5.58
CA LYS A 198 -17.79 -4.18 4.64
C LYS A 198 -17.58 -4.55 3.15
N LYS A 199 -16.76 -5.55 2.86
CA LYS A 199 -16.56 -6.04 1.48
C LYS A 199 -17.44 -7.31 1.23
#